data_d044ff864ec8c3a37a08cbe83cfff1f6
#
_entry.id   d044ff864ec8c3a37a08cbe83cfff1f6
#
_cell.length_a   1.000
_cell.length_b   1.000
_cell.length_c   1.000
_cell.angle_alpha   90.00
_cell.angle_beta   90.00
_cell.angle_gamma   90.00
#
_symmetry.space_group_name_H-M   'P 1'
#
loop_
_entity.id
_entity.type
_entity.pdbx_description
1 polymer ?
#
loop_
_entity_poly.entity_id
_entity_poly.type
_entity_poly.pdbx_seq_one_letter_code
_entity_poly.pdbx_strand_id
1 'polypeptide(L)'
;MKRMLINATQPEERRLAIVDGQKLLDYEIEIEGREQRKGNIYKAVVTRVEPSLEACFVDYGEDRHGFLPFKEISKQYFQPGVSVSQARIQDAIKEGQELLVQVEKEERGNKGAALTTFISLAGRYVVLMPNNPRGGGVSRRIEGDERAELKEALDQLEYPSGMSIIARTAGIGRTAAELQWDLNYLLKLWNAIDAAAKSGKGAFLIYQESSLVIRAIRDYFNSDIGDILIDTDDVYEQASQFMQHVMPEHAGKVKRYRDNAPLFSRFQIEHQIESAYARTVTLPSGGAIVIDHTEALVSIDVNSARAIKGGDIEETATRTNLEAADEVARQMRLRDLGGLIVIDFIDMEESKNRREVENRLREALRQDRARVQFGTISKFGLLEMSRQRLRPALSEGASIPCPRCGGAGHIRDTESSALQILRIIQEESQKDNTAAVHCQVPVDVASFLLNEKRNEITKIELKQRINVLLIPNKSLETPNYKLERLKHDDPRLDRIEASYKMAEEIEDATTVTRRSQEPTNKQTPLIKGVLPDAPAPIVTPATSPAAAQAAAAPAAPAATAPAAAQPAAAGGGFFGWLKRLFGSEPPAAAPAPAAAPAEAKKEGRREGRNGRRDE
;
A
#
# COMPACT_ATOMS: atom_id res chain seq x y z
N MET A 1 -8.36 16.53 -13.85
CA MET A 1 -8.72 17.03 -12.49
C MET A 1 -8.62 15.85 -11.54
N LYS A 2 -7.70 15.94 -10.60
CA LYS A 2 -7.50 14.86 -9.62
C LYS A 2 -8.64 14.80 -8.62
N ARG A 3 -9.04 13.60 -8.25
CA ARG A 3 -10.06 13.34 -7.21
C ARG A 3 -9.57 12.25 -6.26
N MET A 4 -10.01 12.35 -5.02
CA MET A 4 -9.82 11.31 -4.02
C MET A 4 -11.16 10.58 -3.85
N LEU A 5 -11.14 9.26 -3.97
CA LEU A 5 -12.30 8.40 -3.85
C LEU A 5 -12.14 7.50 -2.64
N ILE A 6 -13.12 7.45 -1.76
CA ILE A 6 -13.11 6.61 -0.57
C ILE A 6 -14.32 5.69 -0.63
N ASN A 7 -14.04 4.41 -0.74
CA ASN A 7 -15.04 3.36 -0.77
C ASN A 7 -14.98 2.55 0.54
N ALA A 8 -16.07 2.59 1.28
CA ALA A 8 -16.25 1.91 2.56
C ALA A 8 -17.61 1.19 2.65
N THR A 9 -18.22 0.90 1.50
CA THR A 9 -19.52 0.20 1.42
C THR A 9 -19.47 -1.19 2.05
N GLN A 10 -18.31 -1.87 1.93
CA GLN A 10 -18.08 -3.15 2.59
C GLN A 10 -17.39 -2.91 3.92
N PRO A 11 -17.95 -3.35 5.05
CA PRO A 11 -17.38 -3.09 6.37
C PRO A 11 -16.00 -3.73 6.56
N GLU A 12 -15.73 -4.86 5.88
CA GLU A 12 -14.47 -5.58 5.99
C GLU A 12 -13.28 -4.87 5.35
N GLU A 13 -13.54 -3.95 4.40
CA GLU A 13 -12.49 -3.27 3.63
C GLU A 13 -12.80 -1.79 3.43
N ARG A 14 -11.84 -0.94 3.76
CA ARG A 14 -11.85 0.47 3.40
C ARG A 14 -10.83 0.70 2.30
N ARG A 15 -11.27 1.20 1.15
CA ARG A 15 -10.43 1.41 -0.03
C ARG A 15 -10.36 2.88 -0.38
N LEU A 16 -9.16 3.34 -0.68
CA LEU A 16 -8.89 4.70 -1.11
C LEU A 16 -8.23 4.69 -2.48
N ALA A 17 -8.69 5.53 -3.38
CA ALA A 17 -8.09 5.73 -4.69
C ALA A 17 -7.88 7.21 -4.99
N ILE A 18 -6.74 7.56 -5.58
CA ILE A 18 -6.51 8.87 -6.17
C ILE A 18 -6.52 8.69 -7.68
N VAL A 19 -7.37 9.45 -8.34
CA VAL A 19 -7.58 9.35 -9.79
C VAL A 19 -7.38 10.69 -10.48
N ASP A 20 -6.92 10.64 -11.72
CA ASP A 20 -7.00 11.76 -12.66
C ASP A 20 -7.87 11.36 -13.85
N GLY A 21 -9.10 11.89 -13.87
CA GLY A 21 -10.15 11.39 -14.74
C GLY A 21 -10.47 9.92 -14.43
N GLN A 22 -10.19 9.02 -15.36
CA GLN A 22 -10.35 7.57 -15.22
C GLN A 22 -9.02 6.84 -14.97
N LYS A 23 -7.89 7.55 -14.83
CA LYS A 23 -6.59 6.95 -14.59
C LYS A 23 -6.32 6.86 -13.09
N LEU A 24 -6.08 5.64 -12.59
CA LEU A 24 -5.70 5.40 -11.21
C LEU A 24 -4.23 5.81 -11.00
N LEU A 25 -3.99 6.71 -10.05
CA LEU A 25 -2.67 7.23 -9.70
C LEU A 25 -2.10 6.60 -8.44
N ASP A 26 -2.95 6.42 -7.42
CA ASP A 26 -2.57 5.83 -6.13
C ASP A 26 -3.74 5.03 -5.56
N TYR A 27 -3.44 3.98 -4.81
CA TYR A 27 -4.44 3.09 -4.22
C TYR A 27 -3.98 2.60 -2.86
N GLU A 28 -4.89 2.62 -1.89
CA GLU A 28 -4.64 2.12 -0.54
C GLU A 28 -5.85 1.31 -0.06
N ILE A 29 -5.58 0.23 0.66
CA ILE A 29 -6.59 -0.63 1.27
C ILE A 29 -6.28 -0.84 2.74
N GLU A 30 -7.29 -0.80 3.57
CA GLU A 30 -7.24 -1.16 4.99
C GLU A 30 -8.31 -2.21 5.27
N ILE A 31 -7.91 -3.32 5.87
CA ILE A 31 -8.80 -4.43 6.22
C ILE A 31 -9.13 -4.29 7.70
N GLU A 32 -10.41 -4.39 8.04
CA GLU A 32 -10.85 -4.31 9.43
C GLU A 32 -10.21 -5.41 10.29
N GLY A 33 -9.75 -5.03 11.47
CA GLY A 33 -9.00 -5.92 12.38
C GLY A 33 -7.55 -6.17 11.98
N ARG A 34 -7.09 -5.60 10.85
CA ARG A 34 -5.69 -5.67 10.38
C ARG A 34 -5.14 -4.29 10.04
N GLU A 35 -5.57 -3.28 10.80
CA GLU A 35 -5.07 -1.93 10.64
C GLU A 35 -3.56 -1.90 10.85
N GLN A 36 -2.91 -1.00 10.13
CA GLN A 36 -1.47 -0.80 10.24
C GLN A 36 -1.10 -0.34 11.65
N ARG A 37 -0.13 -1.01 12.26
CA ARG A 37 0.41 -0.63 13.58
C ARG A 37 1.48 0.45 13.50
N LYS A 38 1.98 0.76 12.31
CA LYS A 38 2.98 1.80 12.09
C LYS A 38 2.47 3.13 12.62
N GLY A 39 3.25 3.77 13.49
CA GLY A 39 2.86 5.00 14.15
C GLY A 39 2.18 4.80 15.50
N ASN A 40 1.66 3.61 15.81
CA ASN A 40 1.07 3.31 17.11
C ASN A 40 2.11 3.43 18.22
N ILE A 41 1.67 3.93 19.38
CA ILE A 41 2.52 4.17 20.54
C ILE A 41 2.07 3.25 21.68
N TYR A 42 3.02 2.53 22.22
CA TYR A 42 2.82 1.55 23.28
C TYR A 42 3.70 1.89 24.49
N LYS A 43 3.22 1.53 25.66
CA LYS A 43 4.09 1.25 26.80
C LYS A 43 4.63 -0.16 26.62
N ALA A 44 5.92 -0.36 26.80
CA ALA A 44 6.58 -1.63 26.58
C ALA A 44 7.54 -1.96 27.72
N VAL A 45 7.85 -3.23 27.91
CA VAL A 45 8.76 -3.73 28.93
C VAL A 45 9.90 -4.48 28.26
N VAL A 46 11.13 -4.17 28.63
CA VAL A 46 12.33 -4.86 28.13
C VAL A 46 12.34 -6.29 28.65
N THR A 47 12.29 -7.27 27.75
CA THR A 47 12.31 -8.70 28.11
C THR A 47 13.70 -9.30 28.03
N ARG A 48 14.52 -8.89 27.08
CA ARG A 48 15.88 -9.39 26.90
C ARG A 48 16.78 -8.35 26.22
N VAL A 49 17.99 -8.22 26.72
CA VAL A 49 19.04 -7.41 26.11
C VAL A 49 20.00 -8.33 25.37
N GLU A 50 20.25 -8.04 24.08
CA GLU A 50 21.11 -8.85 23.22
C GLU A 50 22.30 -8.02 22.72
N PRO A 51 23.46 -8.07 23.42
CA PRO A 51 24.62 -7.26 23.06
C PRO A 51 25.21 -7.57 21.69
N SER A 52 25.08 -8.82 21.23
CA SER A 52 25.57 -9.28 19.92
C SER A 52 24.85 -8.61 18.76
N LEU A 53 23.61 -8.16 18.96
CA LEU A 53 22.79 -7.47 17.97
C LEU A 53 22.73 -5.96 18.21
N GLU A 54 23.38 -5.44 19.26
CA GLU A 54 23.22 -4.06 19.74
C GLU A 54 21.74 -3.65 19.83
N ALA A 55 20.89 -4.54 20.38
CA ALA A 55 19.45 -4.37 20.44
C ALA A 55 18.86 -5.02 21.68
N CYS A 56 17.62 -4.67 22.02
CA CYS A 56 16.82 -5.39 22.99
C CYS A 56 15.49 -5.84 22.39
N PHE A 57 14.95 -6.89 22.96
CA PHE A 57 13.60 -7.36 22.70
C PHE A 57 12.68 -6.81 23.78
N VAL A 58 11.52 -6.31 23.36
CA VAL A 58 10.55 -5.70 24.26
C VAL A 58 9.17 -6.32 24.07
N ASP A 59 8.50 -6.57 25.18
CA ASP A 59 7.08 -6.89 25.20
C ASP A 59 6.30 -5.57 25.12
N TYR A 60 5.45 -5.40 24.11
CA TYR A 60 4.59 -4.24 23.93
C TYR A 60 3.09 -4.64 23.90
N GLY A 61 2.80 -5.88 24.36
CA GLY A 61 1.44 -6.40 24.51
C GLY A 61 0.87 -7.08 23.28
N GLU A 62 1.71 -7.35 22.27
CA GLU A 62 1.35 -8.09 21.07
C GLU A 62 1.92 -9.52 21.11
N ASP A 63 1.45 -10.40 20.23
CA ASP A 63 1.85 -11.82 20.21
C ASP A 63 3.36 -12.06 20.07
N ARG A 64 4.09 -11.09 19.54
CA ARG A 64 5.54 -11.17 19.33
C ARG A 64 6.26 -9.99 19.92
N HIS A 65 7.39 -10.25 20.51
CA HIS A 65 8.25 -9.19 21.04
C HIS A 65 8.75 -8.29 19.89
N GLY A 66 8.79 -6.99 20.17
CA GLY A 66 9.35 -5.99 19.27
C GLY A 66 10.88 -5.98 19.34
N PHE A 67 11.50 -5.59 18.24
CA PHE A 67 12.94 -5.38 18.13
C PHE A 67 13.27 -3.91 18.26
N LEU A 68 14.10 -3.55 19.25
CA LEU A 68 14.48 -2.17 19.55
C LEU A 68 16.01 -2.03 19.47
N PRO A 69 16.55 -1.48 18.37
CA PRO A 69 17.98 -1.22 18.22
C PRO A 69 18.49 -0.18 19.22
N PHE A 70 19.72 -0.30 19.68
CA PHE A 70 20.31 0.64 20.65
C PHE A 70 20.31 2.09 20.17
N LYS A 71 20.57 2.32 18.89
CA LYS A 71 20.51 3.64 18.25
C LYS A 71 19.13 4.32 18.28
N GLU A 72 18.07 3.52 18.43
CA GLU A 72 16.68 3.97 18.52
C GLU A 72 16.21 4.19 19.95
N ILE A 73 17.11 4.08 20.92
CA ILE A 73 16.80 4.32 22.34
C ILE A 73 17.22 5.73 22.74
N SER A 74 16.25 6.52 23.19
CA SER A 74 16.50 7.86 23.71
C SER A 74 17.32 7.82 25.00
N LYS A 75 18.26 8.76 25.11
CA LYS A 75 19.18 8.90 26.26
C LYS A 75 18.46 9.05 27.60
N GLN A 76 17.24 9.53 27.62
CA GLN A 76 16.44 9.67 28.85
C GLN A 76 16.17 8.33 29.55
N TYR A 77 16.26 7.21 28.82
CA TYR A 77 16.06 5.85 29.34
C TYR A 77 17.37 5.19 29.82
N PHE A 78 18.52 5.83 29.60
CA PHE A 78 19.80 5.27 30.03
C PHE A 78 19.93 5.26 31.54
N GLN A 79 20.60 4.25 32.07
CA GLN A 79 20.90 4.16 33.49
C GLN A 79 21.72 5.37 33.96
N PRO A 80 21.48 5.87 35.22
CA PRO A 80 22.26 6.98 35.75
C PRO A 80 23.76 6.67 35.79
N GLY A 81 24.58 7.63 35.35
CA GLY A 81 26.05 7.52 35.40
C GLY A 81 26.70 6.92 34.14
N VAL A 82 25.93 6.47 33.16
CA VAL A 82 26.49 5.93 31.90
C VAL A 82 26.88 7.06 30.95
N SER A 83 28.16 7.10 30.54
CA SER A 83 28.65 8.06 29.54
C SER A 83 28.08 7.74 28.16
N VAL A 84 27.37 8.71 27.57
CA VAL A 84 26.65 8.55 26.29
C VAL A 84 27.54 8.18 25.11
N SER A 85 28.81 8.61 25.12
CA SER A 85 29.75 8.39 24.01
C SER A 85 30.36 7.00 23.98
N GLN A 86 30.31 6.26 25.10
CA GLN A 86 30.92 4.93 25.25
C GLN A 86 29.91 3.89 25.78
N ALA A 87 28.62 4.23 25.84
CA ALA A 87 27.59 3.36 26.37
C ALA A 87 27.44 2.10 25.51
N ARG A 88 27.50 0.94 26.16
CA ARG A 88 27.06 -0.33 25.59
C ARG A 88 25.60 -0.56 25.99
N ILE A 89 24.86 -1.30 25.19
CA ILE A 89 23.43 -1.53 25.46
C ILE A 89 23.20 -2.18 26.82
N GLN A 90 24.04 -3.13 27.21
CA GLN A 90 23.97 -3.85 28.49
C GLN A 90 24.19 -2.93 29.71
N ASP A 91 24.93 -1.84 29.55
CA ASP A 91 25.21 -0.88 30.62
C ASP A 91 24.13 0.20 30.70
N ALA A 92 23.48 0.48 29.55
CA ALA A 92 22.50 1.54 29.41
C ALA A 92 21.06 1.11 29.73
N ILE A 93 20.67 -0.14 29.44
CA ILE A 93 19.31 -0.64 29.53
C ILE A 93 19.28 -1.93 30.35
N LYS A 94 18.25 -2.07 31.20
CA LYS A 94 18.02 -3.27 32.03
C LYS A 94 16.75 -4.02 31.62
N GLU A 95 16.77 -5.32 31.79
CA GLU A 95 15.57 -6.16 31.68
C GLU A 95 14.54 -5.74 32.74
N GLY A 96 13.26 -5.78 32.36
CA GLY A 96 12.15 -5.30 33.19
C GLY A 96 11.95 -3.77 33.16
N GLN A 97 12.80 -3.01 32.45
CA GLN A 97 12.63 -1.57 32.33
C GLN A 97 11.43 -1.24 31.43
N GLU A 98 10.60 -0.30 31.90
CA GLU A 98 9.47 0.21 31.10
C GLU A 98 9.92 1.34 30.16
N LEU A 99 9.48 1.27 28.92
CA LEU A 99 9.80 2.24 27.86
C LEU A 99 8.52 2.68 27.14
N LEU A 100 8.51 3.92 26.65
CA LEU A 100 7.52 4.37 25.69
C LEU A 100 8.10 4.15 24.29
N VAL A 101 7.41 3.36 23.46
CA VAL A 101 7.88 2.96 22.14
C VAL A 101 6.84 3.25 21.07
N GLN A 102 7.31 3.54 19.88
CA GLN A 102 6.51 3.69 18.68
C GLN A 102 6.91 2.63 17.65
N VAL A 103 5.92 2.07 16.93
CA VAL A 103 6.18 1.17 15.82
C VAL A 103 6.68 2.00 14.63
N GLU A 104 7.93 1.79 14.26
CA GLU A 104 8.54 2.42 13.08
C GLU A 104 8.21 1.64 11.81
N LYS A 105 8.29 0.31 11.90
CA LYS A 105 8.11 -0.59 10.76
C LYS A 105 7.58 -1.94 11.23
N GLU A 106 6.62 -2.47 10.50
CA GLU A 106 6.21 -3.86 10.62
C GLU A 106 7.11 -4.74 9.75
N GLU A 107 7.62 -5.82 10.32
CA GLU A 107 8.46 -6.77 9.60
C GLU A 107 7.62 -7.92 9.03
N ARG A 108 8.13 -8.55 7.98
CA ARG A 108 7.46 -9.67 7.30
C ARG A 108 7.61 -10.98 8.05
N GLY A 109 6.60 -11.83 7.93
CA GLY A 109 6.65 -13.22 8.40
C GLY A 109 6.76 -13.35 9.91
N ASN A 110 7.78 -14.07 10.38
CA ASN A 110 7.97 -14.41 11.77
C ASN A 110 8.74 -13.39 12.61
N LYS A 111 9.06 -12.22 12.07
CA LYS A 111 9.79 -11.17 12.79
C LYS A 111 8.84 -10.24 13.53
N GLY A 112 9.21 -9.81 14.73
CA GLY A 112 8.52 -8.77 15.48
C GLY A 112 8.70 -7.39 14.85
N ALA A 113 7.83 -6.43 15.22
CA ALA A 113 7.91 -5.06 14.71
C ALA A 113 9.23 -4.39 15.13
N ALA A 114 9.77 -3.54 14.25
CA ALA A 114 10.87 -2.65 14.57
C ALA A 114 10.32 -1.43 15.33
N LEU A 115 10.89 -1.16 16.50
CA LEU A 115 10.43 -0.14 17.42
C LEU A 115 11.48 0.97 17.56
N THR A 116 11.02 2.15 17.95
CA THR A 116 11.86 3.29 18.35
C THR A 116 11.29 3.93 19.60
N THR A 117 12.14 4.48 20.46
CA THR A 117 11.71 5.34 21.57
C THR A 117 11.62 6.81 21.16
N PHE A 118 12.08 7.18 19.99
CA PHE A 118 11.94 8.53 19.45
C PHE A 118 10.54 8.71 18.87
N ILE A 119 9.63 9.20 19.71
CA ILE A 119 8.24 9.40 19.31
C ILE A 119 8.15 10.50 18.24
N SER A 120 7.35 10.25 17.22
CA SER A 120 7.10 11.16 16.11
C SER A 120 5.58 11.28 15.89
N LEU A 121 5.03 12.44 16.19
CA LEU A 121 3.61 12.74 16.03
C LEU A 121 3.41 13.57 14.75
N ALA A 122 2.67 13.02 13.80
CA ALA A 122 2.47 13.63 12.50
C ALA A 122 1.19 14.48 12.48
N GLY A 123 1.35 15.79 12.38
CA GLY A 123 0.31 16.75 12.04
C GLY A 123 0.12 16.89 10.53
N ARG A 124 -0.69 17.86 10.14
CA ARG A 124 -0.89 18.18 8.72
C ARG A 124 0.32 18.90 8.13
N TYR A 125 0.84 19.91 8.80
CA TYR A 125 1.90 20.79 8.32
C TYR A 125 3.23 20.52 8.98
N VAL A 126 3.21 20.07 10.24
CA VAL A 126 4.41 19.80 11.03
C VAL A 126 4.40 18.39 11.61
N VAL A 127 5.58 17.90 11.95
CA VAL A 127 5.79 16.68 12.73
C VAL A 127 6.49 17.09 14.02
N LEU A 128 5.92 16.71 15.17
CA LEU A 128 6.50 16.95 16.47
C LEU A 128 7.29 15.72 16.93
N MET A 129 8.52 15.93 17.37
CA MET A 129 9.36 14.92 18.02
C MET A 129 9.67 15.37 19.46
N PRO A 130 8.85 14.94 20.43
CA PRO A 130 8.90 15.47 21.78
C PRO A 130 10.16 15.08 22.57
N ASN A 131 10.81 13.98 22.22
CA ASN A 131 11.98 13.44 22.93
C ASN A 131 13.23 13.31 22.07
N ASN A 132 13.28 14.02 20.95
CA ASN A 132 14.43 14.06 20.04
C ASN A 132 14.86 15.50 19.71
N PRO A 133 15.73 16.13 20.52
CA PRO A 133 16.12 17.53 20.31
C PRO A 133 16.98 17.80 19.06
N ARG A 134 17.44 16.76 18.37
CA ARG A 134 18.34 16.87 17.21
C ARG A 134 17.65 16.60 15.87
N GLY A 135 16.36 16.26 15.88
CA GLY A 135 15.64 15.80 14.69
C GLY A 135 14.98 16.89 13.84
N GLY A 136 15.03 18.17 14.25
CA GLY A 136 14.27 19.27 13.65
C GLY A 136 14.76 19.76 12.29
N GLY A 137 13.87 20.47 11.59
CA GLY A 137 14.18 21.14 10.33
C GLY A 137 13.06 21.15 9.30
N VAL A 138 13.43 21.30 8.05
CA VAL A 138 12.52 21.31 6.90
C VAL A 138 12.66 20.01 6.12
N SER A 139 11.57 19.46 5.62
CA SER A 139 11.56 18.25 4.78
C SER A 139 12.63 18.34 3.67
N ARG A 140 13.37 17.25 3.45
CA ARG A 140 14.44 17.18 2.44
C ARG A 140 13.94 17.30 1.00
N ARG A 141 12.62 17.29 0.79
CA ARG A 141 11.98 17.43 -0.52
C ARG A 141 11.78 18.89 -0.92
N ILE A 142 11.91 19.80 0.02
CA ILE A 142 11.71 21.24 -0.20
C ILE A 142 13.08 21.85 -0.49
N GLU A 143 13.19 22.52 -1.61
CA GLU A 143 14.43 23.14 -2.10
C GLU A 143 14.19 24.62 -2.43
N GLY A 144 15.25 25.38 -2.63
CA GLY A 144 15.19 26.77 -3.04
C GLY A 144 14.55 27.72 -2.03
N ASP A 145 13.86 28.73 -2.55
CA ASP A 145 13.28 29.84 -1.77
C ASP A 145 12.17 29.36 -0.83
N GLU A 146 11.34 28.40 -1.27
CA GLU A 146 10.29 27.81 -0.44
C GLU A 146 10.83 27.19 0.86
N ARG A 147 12.06 26.65 0.81
CA ARG A 147 12.72 26.11 1.99
C ARG A 147 13.14 27.21 2.96
N ALA A 148 13.62 28.34 2.44
CA ALA A 148 14.04 29.48 3.25
C ALA A 148 12.84 30.13 3.96
N GLU A 149 11.75 30.38 3.23
CA GLU A 149 10.49 30.94 3.76
C GLU A 149 9.89 30.06 4.84
N LEU A 150 9.82 28.74 4.57
CA LEU A 150 9.27 27.80 5.55
C LEU A 150 10.14 27.68 6.79
N LYS A 151 11.46 27.82 6.66
CA LYS A 151 12.38 27.84 7.80
C LYS A 151 12.16 29.08 8.65
N GLU A 152 12.00 30.26 8.03
CA GLU A 152 11.71 31.51 8.73
C GLU A 152 10.38 31.43 9.49
N ALA A 153 9.34 30.81 8.89
CA ALA A 153 8.08 30.58 9.57
C ALA A 153 8.22 29.59 10.75
N LEU A 154 9.07 28.56 10.64
CA LEU A 154 9.35 27.61 11.73
C LEU A 154 10.11 28.27 12.90
N ASP A 155 11.02 29.17 12.61
CA ASP A 155 11.84 29.87 13.63
C ASP A 155 10.97 30.79 14.51
N GLN A 156 9.74 31.13 14.08
CA GLN A 156 8.75 31.92 14.83
C GLN A 156 7.87 31.06 15.76
N LEU A 157 7.96 29.73 15.68
CA LEU A 157 7.07 28.85 16.45
C LEU A 157 7.54 28.71 17.89
N GLU A 158 6.57 28.69 18.81
CA GLU A 158 6.79 28.48 20.24
C GLU A 158 6.51 27.03 20.64
N TYR A 159 7.50 26.37 21.23
CA TYR A 159 7.38 25.02 21.79
C TYR A 159 8.39 24.76 22.90
N PRO A 160 8.14 23.77 23.80
CA PRO A 160 9.02 23.47 24.92
C PRO A 160 10.44 23.08 24.47
N SER A 161 11.43 23.51 25.24
CA SER A 161 12.83 23.15 25.01
C SER A 161 13.04 21.63 25.14
N GLY A 162 13.90 21.06 24.31
CA GLY A 162 14.16 19.61 24.26
C GLY A 162 13.29 18.84 23.24
N MET A 163 12.32 19.51 22.62
CA MET A 163 11.56 18.98 21.50
C MET A 163 12.14 19.46 20.18
N SER A 164 11.78 18.81 19.09
CA SER A 164 12.08 19.27 17.73
C SER A 164 10.90 19.08 16.80
N ILE A 165 10.85 19.89 15.76
CA ILE A 165 9.79 19.91 14.75
C ILE A 165 10.37 19.77 13.35
N ILE A 166 9.62 19.08 12.47
CA ILE A 166 9.94 19.00 11.04
C ILE A 166 8.76 19.57 10.27
N ALA A 167 9.01 20.58 9.43
CA ALA A 167 8.01 21.04 8.49
C ALA A 167 7.84 20.06 7.32
N ARG A 168 6.58 19.75 7.01
CA ARG A 168 6.17 18.90 5.89
C ARG A 168 5.98 19.75 4.62
N THR A 169 5.97 19.10 3.46
CA THR A 169 5.69 19.75 2.17
C THR A 169 4.33 20.45 2.12
N ALA A 170 3.37 19.99 2.90
CA ALA A 170 2.05 20.63 3.03
C ALA A 170 2.09 21.98 3.76
N GLY A 171 3.20 22.29 4.46
CA GLY A 171 3.41 23.57 5.13
C GLY A 171 3.95 24.68 4.22
N ILE A 172 4.28 24.40 2.96
CA ILE A 172 4.73 25.41 2.00
C ILE A 172 3.63 26.47 1.82
N GLY A 173 4.01 27.75 1.93
CA GLY A 173 3.10 28.89 1.79
C GLY A 173 2.11 29.06 2.95
N ARG A 174 2.30 28.34 4.09
CA ARG A 174 1.47 28.52 5.29
C ARG A 174 2.12 29.51 6.25
N THR A 175 1.27 30.27 6.93
CA THR A 175 1.70 31.26 7.92
C THR A 175 2.17 30.60 9.22
N ALA A 176 2.98 31.33 10.01
CA ALA A 176 3.42 30.86 11.33
C ALA A 176 2.23 30.55 12.25
N ALA A 177 1.11 31.29 12.15
CA ALA A 177 -0.10 31.05 12.94
C ALA A 177 -0.77 29.68 12.63
N GLU A 178 -0.82 29.30 11.34
CA GLU A 178 -1.36 28.00 10.93
C GLU A 178 -0.44 26.84 11.37
N LEU A 179 0.87 27.03 11.25
CA LEU A 179 1.85 26.06 11.72
C LEU A 179 1.81 25.92 13.25
N GLN A 180 1.67 27.04 13.99
CA GLN A 180 1.55 27.02 15.45
C GLN A 180 0.26 26.32 15.92
N TRP A 181 -0.84 26.51 15.19
CA TRP A 181 -2.10 25.82 15.49
C TRP A 181 -1.94 24.29 15.38
N ASP A 182 -1.33 23.79 14.30
CA ASP A 182 -1.04 22.35 14.10
C ASP A 182 -0.10 21.83 15.18
N LEU A 183 0.91 22.62 15.54
CA LEU A 183 1.86 22.29 16.61
C LEU A 183 1.19 22.21 17.99
N ASN A 184 0.29 23.15 18.32
CA ASN A 184 -0.45 23.16 19.59
C ASN A 184 -1.33 21.92 19.73
N TYR A 185 -1.97 21.48 18.64
CA TYR A 185 -2.70 20.21 18.62
C TYR A 185 -1.79 19.02 18.93
N LEU A 186 -0.59 18.96 18.33
CA LEU A 186 0.37 17.90 18.59
C LEU A 186 0.93 17.93 20.02
N LEU A 187 1.13 19.10 20.59
CA LEU A 187 1.53 19.27 21.99
C LEU A 187 0.43 18.78 22.95
N LYS A 188 -0.82 19.07 22.67
CA LYS A 188 -1.97 18.56 23.45
C LYS A 188 -2.03 17.03 23.37
N LEU A 189 -1.86 16.45 22.18
CA LEU A 189 -1.81 15.01 21.98
C LEU A 189 -0.64 14.37 22.75
N TRP A 190 0.54 14.97 22.69
CA TRP A 190 1.71 14.50 23.42
C TRP A 190 1.47 14.49 24.94
N ASN A 191 0.91 15.56 25.48
CA ASN A 191 0.61 15.65 26.92
C ASN A 191 -0.38 14.54 27.36
N ALA A 192 -1.37 14.23 26.53
CA ALA A 192 -2.29 13.14 26.78
C ALA A 192 -1.58 11.77 26.77
N ILE A 193 -0.68 11.54 25.80
CA ILE A 193 0.11 10.30 25.68
C ILE A 193 1.04 10.13 26.88
N ASP A 194 1.75 11.18 27.28
CA ASP A 194 2.67 11.16 28.43
C ASP A 194 1.93 10.90 29.75
N ALA A 195 0.75 11.52 29.94
CA ALA A 195 -0.11 11.26 31.09
C ALA A 195 -0.61 9.80 31.12
N ALA A 196 -1.06 9.27 29.97
CA ALA A 196 -1.49 7.89 29.83
C ALA A 196 -0.35 6.89 30.10
N ALA A 197 0.86 7.18 29.64
CA ALA A 197 2.05 6.35 29.88
C ALA A 197 2.40 6.23 31.37
N LYS A 198 2.10 7.27 32.15
CA LYS A 198 2.34 7.31 33.62
C LYS A 198 1.23 6.64 34.40
N SER A 199 0.02 6.48 33.84
CA SER A 199 -1.15 5.95 34.58
C SER A 199 -1.18 4.43 34.72
N GLY A 200 -0.58 3.67 33.79
CA GLY A 200 -0.59 2.21 33.76
C GLY A 200 0.78 1.57 33.96
N LYS A 201 0.81 0.30 34.39
CA LYS A 201 2.01 -0.53 34.48
C LYS A 201 1.97 -1.64 33.41
N GLY A 202 3.15 -2.09 32.97
CA GLY A 202 3.26 -3.18 32.00
C GLY A 202 3.11 -2.72 30.55
N ALA A 203 2.88 -3.69 29.66
CA ALA A 203 2.78 -3.47 28.22
C ALA A 203 1.33 -3.23 27.77
N PHE A 204 1.04 -2.11 27.11
CA PHE A 204 -0.29 -1.81 26.58
C PHE A 204 -0.25 -0.72 25.50
N LEU A 205 -1.28 -0.71 24.64
CA LEU A 205 -1.47 0.28 23.60
C LEU A 205 -1.98 1.60 24.18
N ILE A 206 -1.22 2.68 24.01
CA ILE A 206 -1.59 4.03 24.47
C ILE A 206 -2.35 4.78 23.38
N TYR A 207 -1.76 4.88 22.20
CA TYR A 207 -2.28 5.66 21.08
C TYR A 207 -2.23 4.87 19.79
N GLN A 208 -3.34 4.85 19.07
CA GLN A 208 -3.42 4.31 17.72
C GLN A 208 -3.38 5.45 16.70
N GLU A 209 -2.56 5.31 15.67
CA GLU A 209 -2.53 6.24 14.54
C GLU A 209 -3.91 6.35 13.88
N SER A 210 -4.18 7.49 13.28
CA SER A 210 -5.47 7.79 12.66
C SER A 210 -5.90 6.75 11.63
N SER A 211 -7.22 6.58 11.46
CA SER A 211 -7.80 5.72 10.42
C SER A 211 -7.28 6.05 9.03
N LEU A 212 -7.38 5.10 8.09
CA LEU A 212 -6.99 5.29 6.68
C LEU A 212 -7.51 6.61 6.10
N VAL A 213 -8.77 6.94 6.38
CA VAL A 213 -9.44 8.14 5.84
C VAL A 213 -8.75 9.43 6.30
N ILE A 214 -8.56 9.58 7.60
CA ILE A 214 -7.92 10.76 8.19
C ILE A 214 -6.45 10.83 7.76
N ARG A 215 -5.74 9.72 7.80
CA ARG A 215 -4.35 9.61 7.37
C ARG A 215 -4.20 10.00 5.89
N ALA A 216 -5.11 9.53 5.05
CA ALA A 216 -5.10 9.83 3.63
C ALA A 216 -5.37 11.33 3.35
N ILE A 217 -6.37 11.92 3.97
CA ILE A 217 -6.63 13.36 3.82
C ILE A 217 -5.41 14.16 4.33
N ARG A 218 -4.87 13.81 5.50
CA ARG A 218 -3.69 14.46 6.07
C ARG A 218 -2.47 14.39 5.16
N ASP A 219 -2.25 13.27 4.48
CA ASP A 219 -1.01 12.98 3.76
C ASP A 219 -1.09 13.23 2.25
N TYR A 220 -2.25 12.99 1.62
CA TYR A 220 -2.40 13.07 0.17
C TYR A 220 -3.14 14.32 -0.32
N PHE A 221 -4.00 14.91 0.51
CA PHE A 221 -4.76 16.06 0.07
C PHE A 221 -3.82 17.25 -0.23
N ASN A 222 -3.98 17.84 -1.42
CA ASN A 222 -3.31 19.06 -1.86
C ASN A 222 -4.29 19.90 -2.68
N SER A 223 -3.88 21.08 -3.11
CA SER A 223 -4.69 22.01 -3.91
C SER A 223 -5.16 21.42 -5.24
N ASP A 224 -4.38 20.48 -5.82
CA ASP A 224 -4.69 19.82 -7.10
C ASP A 224 -5.90 18.89 -7.02
N ILE A 225 -6.26 18.43 -5.81
CA ILE A 225 -7.44 17.61 -5.58
C ILE A 225 -8.67 18.49 -5.55
N GLY A 226 -9.55 18.29 -6.55
CA GLY A 226 -10.80 19.03 -6.67
C GLY A 226 -11.86 18.57 -5.69
N ASP A 227 -12.12 17.27 -5.64
CA ASP A 227 -13.15 16.67 -4.80
C ASP A 227 -12.64 15.44 -4.05
N ILE A 228 -13.20 15.23 -2.85
CA ILE A 228 -13.09 13.99 -2.07
C ILE A 228 -14.49 13.38 -2.06
N LEU A 229 -14.66 12.24 -2.73
CA LEU A 229 -15.96 11.54 -2.82
C LEU A 229 -15.97 10.35 -1.89
N ILE A 230 -17.01 10.24 -1.07
CA ILE A 230 -17.14 9.20 -0.04
C ILE A 230 -18.53 8.55 -0.17
N ASP A 231 -18.57 7.21 -0.17
CA ASP A 231 -19.78 6.44 -0.44
C ASP A 231 -20.57 6.00 0.81
N THR A 232 -20.09 6.30 2.03
CA THR A 232 -20.78 5.99 3.29
C THR A 232 -20.96 7.25 4.13
N ASP A 233 -22.02 7.28 4.93
CA ASP A 233 -22.36 8.49 5.73
C ASP A 233 -21.40 8.63 6.93
N ASP A 234 -21.09 7.55 7.64
CA ASP A 234 -20.20 7.57 8.80
C ASP A 234 -18.80 8.08 8.46
N VAL A 235 -18.23 7.58 7.35
CA VAL A 235 -16.89 8.01 6.88
C VAL A 235 -16.94 9.43 6.33
N TYR A 236 -18.04 9.83 5.69
CA TYR A 236 -18.24 11.20 5.24
C TYR A 236 -18.28 12.18 6.42
N GLU A 237 -19.02 11.87 7.49
CA GLU A 237 -19.08 12.71 8.68
C GLU A 237 -17.71 12.84 9.34
N GLN A 238 -16.98 11.74 9.49
CA GLN A 238 -15.61 11.73 10.04
C GLN A 238 -14.66 12.60 9.21
N ALA A 239 -14.69 12.46 7.88
CA ALA A 239 -13.85 13.25 6.98
C ALA A 239 -14.25 14.73 6.97
N SER A 240 -15.55 15.02 6.99
CA SER A 240 -16.08 16.38 7.02
C SER A 240 -15.70 17.11 8.31
N GLN A 241 -15.88 16.47 9.47
CA GLN A 241 -15.47 17.01 10.77
C GLN A 241 -13.96 17.31 10.79
N PHE A 242 -13.15 16.36 10.33
CA PHE A 242 -11.69 16.56 10.25
C PHE A 242 -11.33 17.75 9.36
N MET A 243 -11.92 17.85 8.16
CA MET A 243 -11.65 18.94 7.22
C MET A 243 -12.11 20.30 7.76
N GLN A 244 -13.26 20.35 8.44
CA GLN A 244 -13.76 21.58 9.07
C GLN A 244 -12.83 22.10 10.16
N HIS A 245 -12.17 21.20 10.91
CA HIS A 245 -11.25 21.59 11.97
C HIS A 245 -9.84 21.90 11.44
N VAL A 246 -9.31 21.10 10.52
CA VAL A 246 -7.89 21.19 10.08
C VAL A 246 -7.71 22.07 8.84
N MET A 247 -8.69 22.07 7.93
CA MET A 247 -8.63 22.81 6.65
C MET A 247 -10.01 23.40 6.31
N PRO A 248 -10.53 24.35 7.10
CA PRO A 248 -11.88 24.89 6.91
C PRO A 248 -12.10 25.51 5.52
N GLU A 249 -11.07 26.08 4.91
CA GLU A 249 -11.06 26.62 3.55
C GLU A 249 -11.38 25.57 2.46
N HIS A 250 -11.13 24.30 2.76
CA HIS A 250 -11.32 23.17 1.83
C HIS A 250 -12.44 22.22 2.25
N ALA A 251 -13.16 22.49 3.33
CA ALA A 251 -14.20 21.60 3.84
C ALA A 251 -15.29 21.30 2.80
N GLY A 252 -15.63 22.25 1.93
CA GLY A 252 -16.60 22.06 0.84
C GLY A 252 -16.17 21.10 -0.28
N LYS A 253 -14.90 20.67 -0.30
CA LYS A 253 -14.42 19.66 -1.26
C LYS A 253 -14.79 18.22 -0.87
N VAL A 254 -15.16 17.97 0.38
CA VAL A 254 -15.67 16.67 0.84
C VAL A 254 -17.13 16.55 0.44
N LYS A 255 -17.44 15.54 -0.36
CA LYS A 255 -18.77 15.32 -0.91
C LYS A 255 -19.23 13.89 -0.68
N ARG A 256 -20.49 13.76 -0.27
CA ARG A 256 -21.16 12.46 -0.18
C ARG A 256 -21.55 12.01 -1.58
N TYR A 257 -21.06 10.83 -1.96
CA TYR A 257 -21.42 10.19 -3.23
C TYR A 257 -22.76 9.46 -3.08
N ARG A 258 -23.74 9.76 -3.96
CA ARG A 258 -25.12 9.21 -3.91
C ARG A 258 -25.63 8.73 -5.25
N ASP A 259 -24.76 8.40 -6.19
CA ASP A 259 -25.15 7.83 -7.48
C ASP A 259 -25.51 6.33 -7.33
N ASN A 260 -26.33 5.81 -8.24
CA ASN A 260 -26.70 4.39 -8.27
C ASN A 260 -25.54 3.47 -8.68
N ALA A 261 -24.58 3.97 -9.46
CA ALA A 261 -23.40 3.20 -9.84
C ALA A 261 -22.40 3.18 -8.67
N PRO A 262 -21.77 2.02 -8.35
CA PRO A 262 -20.71 1.94 -7.35
C PRO A 262 -19.58 2.92 -7.66
N LEU A 263 -19.02 3.56 -6.61
CA LEU A 263 -18.07 4.67 -6.75
C LEU A 263 -16.89 4.34 -7.68
N PHE A 264 -16.19 3.23 -7.45
CA PHE A 264 -15.03 2.85 -8.26
C PHE A 264 -15.38 2.40 -9.67
N SER A 265 -16.55 1.77 -9.85
CA SER A 265 -17.07 1.39 -11.17
C SER A 265 -17.41 2.62 -12.01
N ARG A 266 -17.94 3.70 -11.39
CA ARG A 266 -18.20 4.98 -12.06
C ARG A 266 -16.95 5.59 -12.67
N PHE A 267 -15.80 5.42 -12.02
CA PHE A 267 -14.50 5.91 -12.49
C PHE A 267 -13.71 4.88 -13.32
N GLN A 268 -14.26 3.68 -13.53
CA GLN A 268 -13.65 2.60 -14.32
C GLN A 268 -12.25 2.22 -13.83
N ILE A 269 -12.07 2.13 -12.51
CA ILE A 269 -10.76 1.85 -11.90
C ILE A 269 -10.62 0.44 -11.32
N GLU A 270 -11.70 -0.36 -11.20
CA GLU A 270 -11.62 -1.69 -10.61
C GLU A 270 -10.65 -2.62 -11.39
N HIS A 271 -10.68 -2.60 -12.73
CA HIS A 271 -9.73 -3.38 -13.52
C HIS A 271 -8.27 -2.91 -13.39
N GLN A 272 -8.05 -1.61 -13.10
CA GLN A 272 -6.71 -1.07 -12.85
C GLN A 272 -6.21 -1.48 -11.46
N ILE A 273 -7.11 -1.58 -10.49
CA ILE A 273 -6.81 -2.14 -9.16
C ILE A 273 -6.43 -3.61 -9.30
N GLU A 274 -7.21 -4.39 -10.07
CA GLU A 274 -6.90 -5.81 -10.31
C GLU A 274 -5.53 -5.98 -10.99
N SER A 275 -5.18 -5.11 -11.93
CA SER A 275 -3.85 -5.14 -12.56
C SER A 275 -2.71 -4.92 -11.56
N ALA A 276 -2.96 -4.26 -10.41
CA ALA A 276 -1.96 -4.09 -9.36
C ALA A 276 -1.71 -5.38 -8.53
N TYR A 277 -2.59 -6.37 -8.63
CA TYR A 277 -2.38 -7.71 -8.05
C TYR A 277 -1.81 -8.71 -9.05
N ALA A 278 -1.95 -8.45 -10.36
CA ALA A 278 -1.47 -9.34 -11.42
C ALA A 278 0.06 -9.31 -11.53
N ARG A 279 0.68 -10.47 -11.80
CA ARG A 279 2.12 -10.56 -12.08
C ARG A 279 2.52 -9.80 -13.34
N THR A 280 1.72 -9.91 -14.39
CA THR A 280 1.98 -9.30 -15.70
C THR A 280 1.04 -8.13 -15.94
N VAL A 281 1.60 -6.99 -16.35
CA VAL A 281 0.85 -5.78 -16.70
C VAL A 281 1.10 -5.43 -18.16
N THR A 282 0.03 -5.27 -18.94
CA THR A 282 0.10 -4.94 -20.36
C THR A 282 0.33 -3.44 -20.58
N LEU A 283 1.19 -3.12 -21.55
CA LEU A 283 1.48 -1.75 -21.97
C LEU A 283 0.54 -1.33 -23.11
N PRO A 284 0.35 -0.01 -23.33
CA PRO A 284 -0.55 0.51 -24.38
C PRO A 284 -0.18 0.05 -25.79
N SER A 285 1.10 -0.12 -26.09
CA SER A 285 1.58 -0.61 -27.40
C SER A 285 1.35 -2.11 -27.63
N GLY A 286 1.00 -2.86 -26.55
CA GLY A 286 0.88 -4.31 -26.57
C GLY A 286 2.10 -5.04 -26.01
N GLY A 287 3.10 -4.31 -25.51
CA GLY A 287 4.16 -4.85 -24.67
C GLY A 287 3.64 -5.24 -23.27
N ALA A 288 4.51 -5.75 -22.43
CA ALA A 288 4.18 -6.12 -21.08
C ALA A 288 5.36 -5.91 -20.13
N ILE A 289 5.07 -5.63 -18.87
CA ILE A 289 6.01 -5.72 -17.77
C ILE A 289 5.64 -6.89 -16.86
N VAL A 290 6.62 -7.63 -16.40
CA VAL A 290 6.46 -8.75 -15.48
C VAL A 290 7.13 -8.37 -14.16
N ILE A 291 6.38 -8.44 -13.06
CA ILE A 291 6.85 -8.00 -11.74
C ILE A 291 6.93 -9.21 -10.83
N ASP A 292 8.14 -9.57 -10.44
CA ASP A 292 8.43 -10.72 -9.57
C ASP A 292 9.05 -10.27 -8.25
N HIS A 293 8.50 -10.81 -7.17
CA HIS A 293 9.00 -10.59 -5.82
C HIS A 293 9.94 -11.73 -5.44
N THR A 294 11.19 -11.40 -5.15
CA THR A 294 12.13 -12.32 -4.51
C THR A 294 12.23 -12.02 -3.01
N GLU A 295 12.98 -12.82 -2.27
CA GLU A 295 13.21 -12.56 -0.85
C GLU A 295 13.94 -11.22 -0.61
N ALA A 296 14.88 -10.86 -1.47
CA ALA A 296 15.78 -9.72 -1.28
C ALA A 296 15.39 -8.47 -2.08
N LEU A 297 14.81 -8.64 -3.25
CA LEU A 297 14.54 -7.55 -4.19
C LEU A 297 13.28 -7.82 -5.02
N VAL A 298 12.84 -6.80 -5.74
CA VAL A 298 11.80 -6.91 -6.77
C VAL A 298 12.47 -6.80 -8.13
N SER A 299 12.24 -7.79 -9.00
CA SER A 299 12.67 -7.73 -10.40
C SER A 299 11.49 -7.36 -11.30
N ILE A 300 11.77 -6.53 -12.29
CA ILE A 300 10.79 -6.10 -13.29
C ILE A 300 11.40 -6.35 -14.67
N ASP A 301 10.81 -7.26 -15.42
CA ASP A 301 11.20 -7.58 -16.79
C ASP A 301 10.31 -6.83 -17.77
N VAL A 302 10.91 -6.24 -18.81
CA VAL A 302 10.20 -5.51 -19.88
C VAL A 302 10.21 -6.34 -21.15
N ASN A 303 9.03 -6.67 -21.65
CA ASN A 303 8.85 -7.52 -22.80
C ASN A 303 8.07 -6.80 -23.91
N SER A 304 8.57 -6.82 -25.14
CA SER A 304 7.88 -6.21 -26.29
C SER A 304 6.58 -6.93 -26.67
N ALA A 305 6.47 -8.23 -26.40
CA ALA A 305 5.28 -9.06 -26.64
C ALA A 305 4.65 -8.79 -28.04
N ARG A 306 3.55 -8.02 -28.09
CA ARG A 306 2.83 -7.66 -29.32
C ARG A 306 3.18 -6.26 -29.85
N ALA A 307 4.12 -5.56 -29.25
CA ALA A 307 4.56 -4.23 -29.68
C ALA A 307 5.57 -4.34 -30.83
N ILE A 308 5.07 -4.56 -32.04
CA ILE A 308 5.86 -4.82 -33.27
C ILE A 308 5.70 -3.72 -34.34
N LYS A 309 5.28 -2.51 -33.93
CA LYS A 309 4.96 -1.41 -34.86
C LYS A 309 6.10 -0.39 -35.09
N GLY A 310 7.32 -0.69 -34.66
CA GLY A 310 8.49 0.15 -34.94
C GLY A 310 9.03 -0.01 -36.34
N GLY A 311 9.79 0.94 -36.82
CA GLY A 311 10.51 0.86 -38.12
C GLY A 311 11.71 -0.08 -38.06
N ASP A 312 12.31 -0.24 -36.88
CA ASP A 312 13.40 -1.16 -36.59
C ASP A 312 13.31 -1.71 -35.16
N ILE A 313 14.29 -2.55 -34.77
CA ILE A 313 14.37 -3.17 -33.45
C ILE A 313 14.65 -2.13 -32.36
N GLU A 314 15.54 -1.18 -32.64
CA GLU A 314 15.95 -0.13 -31.70
C GLU A 314 14.78 0.83 -31.41
N GLU A 315 14.00 1.23 -32.41
CA GLU A 315 12.81 2.07 -32.24
C GLU A 315 11.74 1.33 -31.41
N THR A 316 11.53 0.05 -31.71
CA THR A 316 10.57 -0.79 -31.00
C THR A 316 10.98 -0.93 -29.53
N ALA A 317 12.26 -1.20 -29.25
CA ALA A 317 12.82 -1.31 -27.90
C ALA A 317 12.67 0.02 -27.13
N THR A 318 13.08 1.12 -27.74
CA THR A 318 13.01 2.46 -27.11
C THR A 318 11.59 2.84 -26.79
N ARG A 319 10.64 2.67 -27.72
CA ARG A 319 9.23 2.97 -27.49
C ARG A 319 8.62 2.12 -26.37
N THR A 320 8.89 0.82 -26.38
CA THR A 320 8.40 -0.09 -25.35
C THR A 320 8.99 0.26 -23.98
N ASN A 321 10.28 0.57 -23.92
CA ASN A 321 10.96 0.97 -22.69
C ASN A 321 10.45 2.30 -22.12
N LEU A 322 10.09 3.26 -22.97
CA LEU A 322 9.48 4.53 -22.54
C LEU A 322 8.11 4.30 -21.90
N GLU A 323 7.26 3.47 -22.52
CA GLU A 323 5.96 3.10 -21.97
C GLU A 323 6.13 2.30 -20.65
N ALA A 324 7.11 1.39 -20.63
CA ALA A 324 7.46 0.62 -19.44
C ALA A 324 7.93 1.52 -18.29
N ALA A 325 8.76 2.53 -18.55
CA ALA A 325 9.22 3.46 -17.52
C ALA A 325 8.06 4.19 -16.83
N ASP A 326 7.05 4.63 -17.59
CA ASP A 326 5.84 5.26 -17.04
C ASP A 326 5.03 4.27 -16.21
N GLU A 327 4.81 3.06 -16.73
CA GLU A 327 4.00 2.06 -16.07
C GLU A 327 4.68 1.47 -14.83
N VAL A 328 5.99 1.23 -14.87
CA VAL A 328 6.78 0.80 -13.72
C VAL A 328 6.67 1.81 -12.58
N ALA A 329 6.84 3.11 -12.86
CA ALA A 329 6.69 4.16 -11.86
C ALA A 329 5.27 4.17 -11.26
N ARG A 330 4.23 3.92 -12.07
CA ARG A 330 2.84 3.81 -11.61
C ARG A 330 2.64 2.58 -10.73
N GLN A 331 3.09 1.40 -11.18
CA GLN A 331 2.96 0.15 -10.46
C GLN A 331 3.73 0.16 -9.12
N MET A 332 4.88 0.81 -9.06
CA MET A 332 5.60 1.01 -7.81
C MET A 332 4.78 1.78 -6.77
N ARG A 333 4.03 2.81 -7.19
CA ARG A 333 3.13 3.56 -6.29
C ARG A 333 1.92 2.73 -5.88
N LEU A 334 1.25 2.09 -6.84
CA LEU A 334 0.03 1.31 -6.57
C LEU A 334 0.29 0.14 -5.61
N ARG A 335 1.37 -0.59 -5.84
CA ARG A 335 1.75 -1.77 -5.04
C ARG A 335 2.58 -1.44 -3.80
N ASP A 336 3.03 -0.20 -3.65
CA ASP A 336 4.06 0.26 -2.70
C ASP A 336 5.31 -0.61 -2.73
N LEU A 337 5.82 -0.91 -3.92
CA LEU A 337 7.07 -1.63 -4.07
C LEU A 337 8.19 -0.83 -3.41
N GLY A 338 8.94 -1.45 -2.52
CA GLY A 338 10.00 -0.78 -1.78
C GLY A 338 11.18 -1.71 -1.51
N GLY A 339 12.30 -1.12 -1.16
CA GLY A 339 13.59 -1.79 -1.07
C GLY A 339 14.36 -1.69 -2.37
N LEU A 340 15.16 -2.69 -2.68
CA LEU A 340 15.90 -2.78 -3.94
C LEU A 340 14.98 -3.29 -5.06
N ILE A 341 14.98 -2.57 -6.17
CA ILE A 341 14.21 -2.90 -7.38
C ILE A 341 15.19 -2.90 -8.54
N VAL A 342 15.14 -3.94 -9.35
CA VAL A 342 15.94 -4.07 -10.57
C VAL A 342 14.99 -4.14 -11.77
N ILE A 343 15.20 -3.26 -12.73
CA ILE A 343 14.41 -3.23 -13.96
C ILE A 343 15.29 -3.72 -15.10
N ASP A 344 14.82 -4.72 -15.82
CA ASP A 344 15.44 -5.27 -17.02
C ASP A 344 14.74 -4.67 -18.24
N PHE A 345 15.35 -3.63 -18.81
CA PHE A 345 14.86 -2.97 -20.01
C PHE A 345 15.31 -3.74 -21.24
N ILE A 346 14.50 -3.71 -22.30
CA ILE A 346 14.89 -4.26 -23.59
C ILE A 346 16.20 -3.57 -24.04
N ASP A 347 17.16 -4.35 -24.50
CA ASP A 347 18.46 -3.85 -24.93
C ASP A 347 18.35 -2.72 -25.94
N MET A 348 19.14 -1.67 -25.73
CA MET A 348 19.26 -0.50 -26.60
C MET A 348 20.73 -0.26 -26.91
N GLU A 349 21.08 -0.18 -28.18
CA GLU A 349 22.47 0.07 -28.60
C GLU A 349 22.86 1.53 -28.39
N GLU A 350 21.95 2.46 -28.72
CA GLU A 350 22.22 3.89 -28.65
C GLU A 350 22.18 4.43 -27.20
N SER A 351 23.24 5.11 -26.78
CA SER A 351 23.32 5.76 -25.47
C SER A 351 22.31 6.91 -25.31
N LYS A 352 21.86 7.51 -26.41
CA LYS A 352 20.83 8.55 -26.42
C LYS A 352 19.48 7.96 -25.95
N ASN A 353 19.09 6.81 -26.50
CA ASN A 353 17.83 6.13 -26.18
C ASN A 353 17.81 5.69 -24.72
N ARG A 354 18.92 5.13 -24.20
CA ARG A 354 19.05 4.80 -22.78
C ARG A 354 18.83 6.02 -21.87
N ARG A 355 19.44 7.17 -22.20
CA ARG A 355 19.25 8.42 -21.43
C ARG A 355 17.82 8.94 -21.50
N GLU A 356 17.15 8.76 -22.64
CA GLU A 356 15.75 9.17 -22.80
C GLU A 356 14.84 8.35 -21.88
N VAL A 357 15.02 7.03 -21.80
CA VAL A 357 14.30 6.15 -20.89
C VAL A 357 14.59 6.51 -19.43
N GLU A 358 15.86 6.76 -19.06
CA GLU A 358 16.23 7.22 -17.72
C GLU A 358 15.54 8.54 -17.35
N ASN A 359 15.49 9.50 -18.25
CA ASN A 359 14.84 10.79 -18.04
C ASN A 359 13.32 10.62 -17.90
N ARG A 360 12.71 9.76 -18.73
CA ARG A 360 11.29 9.45 -18.64
C ARG A 360 10.92 8.83 -17.30
N LEU A 361 11.70 7.86 -16.85
CA LEU A 361 11.50 7.25 -15.53
C LEU A 361 11.66 8.29 -14.41
N ARG A 362 12.66 9.17 -14.50
CA ARG A 362 12.88 10.26 -13.52
C ARG A 362 11.69 11.20 -13.46
N GLU A 363 11.12 11.55 -14.60
CA GLU A 363 9.94 12.40 -14.66
C GLU A 363 8.70 11.71 -14.08
N ALA A 364 8.46 10.44 -14.43
CA ALA A 364 7.35 9.65 -13.90
C ALA A 364 7.42 9.47 -12.37
N LEU A 365 8.63 9.40 -11.81
CA LEU A 365 8.89 9.29 -10.38
C LEU A 365 8.71 10.61 -9.60
N ARG A 366 8.64 11.78 -10.23
CA ARG A 366 8.40 13.06 -9.54
C ARG A 366 7.11 13.08 -8.73
N GLN A 367 6.12 12.32 -9.16
CA GLN A 367 4.83 12.24 -8.47
C GLN A 367 4.86 11.27 -7.26
N ASP A 368 5.94 10.50 -7.10
CA ASP A 368 6.04 9.55 -6.01
C ASP A 368 6.35 10.26 -4.69
N ARG A 369 5.62 9.90 -3.64
CA ARG A 369 5.85 10.38 -2.27
C ARG A 369 7.07 9.72 -1.61
N ALA A 370 7.43 8.52 -2.04
CA ALA A 370 8.58 7.82 -1.53
C ALA A 370 9.89 8.44 -2.01
N ARG A 371 10.93 8.35 -1.19
CA ARG A 371 12.28 8.69 -1.63
C ARG A 371 12.77 7.58 -2.54
N VAL A 372 13.15 7.95 -3.77
CA VAL A 372 13.70 7.04 -4.76
C VAL A 372 15.13 7.48 -5.11
N GLN A 373 16.01 6.52 -5.22
CA GLN A 373 17.39 6.69 -5.72
C GLN A 373 17.61 5.63 -6.79
N PHE A 374 18.11 6.00 -7.95
CA PHE A 374 18.42 5.07 -9.02
C PHE A 374 19.69 5.49 -9.76
N GLY A 375 20.35 4.50 -10.36
CA GLY A 375 21.55 4.66 -11.16
C GLY A 375 21.26 4.96 -12.63
N THR A 376 22.22 4.64 -13.47
CA THR A 376 22.09 4.65 -14.95
C THR A 376 21.84 3.24 -15.43
N ILE A 377 21.24 3.11 -16.63
CA ILE A 377 21.09 1.81 -17.28
C ILE A 377 22.48 1.24 -17.58
N SER A 378 22.75 0.05 -17.08
CA SER A 378 24.03 -0.66 -17.25
C SER A 378 24.22 -1.12 -18.71
N LYS A 379 25.39 -1.68 -19.02
CA LYS A 379 25.66 -2.31 -20.33
C LYS A 379 24.80 -3.57 -20.59
N PHE A 380 24.18 -4.10 -19.55
CA PHE A 380 23.33 -5.28 -19.59
C PHE A 380 21.82 -4.94 -19.62
N GLY A 381 21.44 -3.70 -19.94
CA GLY A 381 20.03 -3.26 -19.94
C GLY A 381 19.45 -3.04 -18.53
N LEU A 382 20.18 -3.38 -17.47
CA LEU A 382 19.67 -3.34 -16.09
C LEU A 382 19.75 -1.95 -15.49
N LEU A 383 18.66 -1.52 -14.85
CA LEU A 383 18.61 -0.31 -14.02
C LEU A 383 18.32 -0.70 -12.57
N GLU A 384 19.25 -0.35 -11.70
CA GLU A 384 19.12 -0.56 -10.25
C GLU A 384 18.54 0.67 -9.58
N MET A 385 17.58 0.44 -8.68
CA MET A 385 16.98 1.52 -7.90
C MET A 385 16.65 1.07 -6.48
N SER A 386 16.56 2.07 -5.58
CA SER A 386 16.09 1.88 -4.22
C SER A 386 14.93 2.82 -3.95
N ARG A 387 13.81 2.28 -3.48
CA ARG A 387 12.62 3.05 -3.10
C ARG A 387 12.28 2.82 -1.64
N GLN A 388 12.04 3.91 -0.92
CA GLN A 388 11.58 3.84 0.46
C GLN A 388 10.15 3.28 0.49
N ARG A 389 9.91 2.25 1.31
CA ARG A 389 8.58 1.72 1.55
C ARG A 389 7.82 2.66 2.49
N LEU A 390 6.62 3.08 2.09
CA LEU A 390 5.77 3.96 2.89
C LEU A 390 4.74 3.18 3.72
N ARG A 391 4.27 2.05 3.19
CA ARG A 391 3.23 1.18 3.77
C ARG A 391 3.54 -0.30 3.47
N PRO A 392 2.84 -1.27 4.08
CA PRO A 392 2.91 -2.67 3.65
C PRO A 392 2.57 -2.80 2.17
N ALA A 393 3.23 -3.73 1.47
CA ALA A 393 2.91 -3.97 0.07
C ALA A 393 1.47 -4.46 -0.07
N LEU A 394 0.80 -4.08 -1.18
CA LEU A 394 -0.59 -4.43 -1.44
C LEU A 394 -0.86 -5.94 -1.31
N SER A 395 0.08 -6.78 -1.73
CA SER A 395 0.01 -8.24 -1.62
C SER A 395 0.09 -8.76 -0.18
N GLU A 396 0.72 -8.03 0.75
CA GLU A 396 0.91 -8.51 2.14
C GLU A 396 -0.39 -8.57 2.93
N GLY A 397 -1.36 -7.71 2.63
CA GLY A 397 -2.67 -7.70 3.30
C GLY A 397 -3.72 -8.61 2.67
N ALA A 398 -3.67 -8.79 1.34
CA ALA A 398 -4.71 -9.45 0.57
C ALA A 398 -4.32 -10.82 0.00
N SER A 399 -3.05 -11.22 0.08
CA SER A 399 -2.55 -12.48 -0.50
C SER A 399 -1.91 -13.36 0.57
N ILE A 400 -2.02 -14.67 0.38
CA ILE A 400 -1.30 -15.68 1.16
C ILE A 400 -0.21 -16.31 0.29
N PRO A 401 0.95 -16.71 0.83
CA PRO A 401 1.93 -17.48 0.09
C PRO A 401 1.29 -18.74 -0.48
N CYS A 402 1.56 -19.06 -1.74
CA CYS A 402 1.01 -20.26 -2.36
C CYS A 402 1.47 -21.50 -1.58
N PRO A 403 0.58 -22.31 -0.99
CA PRO A 403 0.96 -23.47 -0.17
C PRO A 403 1.64 -24.56 -1.00
N ARG A 404 1.45 -24.53 -2.32
CA ARG A 404 1.98 -25.54 -3.24
C ARG A 404 3.43 -25.28 -3.65
N CYS A 405 3.77 -24.05 -4.01
CA CYS A 405 5.12 -23.70 -4.47
C CYS A 405 5.92 -22.82 -3.50
N GLY A 406 5.31 -22.36 -2.40
CA GLY A 406 5.98 -21.49 -1.44
C GLY A 406 6.52 -20.17 -2.02
N GLY A 407 6.02 -19.74 -3.20
CA GLY A 407 6.50 -18.56 -3.92
C GLY A 407 7.49 -18.85 -5.07
N ALA A 408 7.90 -20.14 -5.25
CA ALA A 408 8.89 -20.49 -6.28
C ALA A 408 8.37 -20.39 -7.73
N GLY A 409 7.04 -20.37 -7.94
CA GLY A 409 6.43 -20.35 -9.27
C GLY A 409 6.49 -21.66 -10.04
N HIS A 410 7.28 -22.63 -9.57
CA HIS A 410 7.46 -23.95 -10.18
C HIS A 410 7.24 -25.03 -9.15
N ILE A 411 6.67 -26.16 -9.58
CA ILE A 411 6.51 -27.35 -8.77
C ILE A 411 7.14 -28.53 -9.50
N ARG A 412 7.61 -29.50 -8.74
CA ARG A 412 8.07 -30.76 -9.31
C ARG A 412 6.87 -31.56 -9.81
N ASP A 413 6.99 -32.19 -10.97
CA ASP A 413 5.95 -33.05 -11.52
C ASP A 413 5.70 -34.30 -10.65
N THR A 414 4.57 -34.96 -10.86
CA THR A 414 4.13 -36.10 -10.05
C THR A 414 5.12 -37.27 -10.08
N GLU A 415 5.65 -37.61 -11.26
CA GLU A 415 6.58 -38.73 -11.40
C GLU A 415 7.91 -38.42 -10.71
N SER A 416 8.48 -37.25 -10.94
CA SER A 416 9.72 -36.81 -10.31
C SER A 416 9.59 -36.71 -8.79
N SER A 417 8.43 -36.24 -8.30
CA SER A 417 8.12 -36.19 -6.86
C SER A 417 8.03 -37.60 -6.26
N ALA A 418 7.32 -38.50 -6.94
CA ALA A 418 7.19 -39.89 -6.51
C ALA A 418 8.56 -40.63 -6.43
N LEU A 419 9.39 -40.44 -7.44
CA LEU A 419 10.73 -41.03 -7.45
C LEU A 419 11.63 -40.46 -6.36
N GLN A 420 11.51 -39.17 -6.06
CA GLN A 420 12.24 -38.56 -4.95
C GLN A 420 11.80 -39.11 -3.60
N ILE A 421 10.49 -39.24 -3.40
CA ILE A 421 9.91 -39.82 -2.18
C ILE A 421 10.39 -41.27 -2.00
N LEU A 422 10.38 -42.04 -3.08
CA LEU A 422 10.91 -43.43 -3.03
C LEU A 422 12.38 -43.49 -2.59
N ARG A 423 13.23 -42.58 -3.08
CA ARG A 423 14.63 -42.46 -2.66
C ARG A 423 14.76 -42.10 -1.20
N ILE A 424 13.95 -41.20 -0.71
CA ILE A 424 13.94 -40.80 0.70
C ILE A 424 13.44 -41.93 1.58
N ILE A 425 12.40 -42.67 1.18
CA ILE A 425 11.97 -43.89 1.88
C ILE A 425 13.11 -44.88 1.95
N GLN A 426 13.84 -45.08 0.85
CA GLN A 426 15.01 -45.98 0.83
C GLN A 426 16.12 -45.51 1.76
N GLU A 427 16.39 -44.22 1.83
CA GLU A 427 17.38 -43.63 2.74
C GLU A 427 16.98 -43.80 4.21
N GLU A 428 15.73 -43.44 4.55
CA GLU A 428 15.22 -43.58 5.92
C GLU A 428 15.14 -45.01 6.38
N SER A 429 14.89 -45.95 5.44
CA SER A 429 14.86 -47.37 5.72
C SER A 429 16.23 -47.96 6.11
N GLN A 430 17.32 -47.30 5.70
CA GLN A 430 18.70 -47.77 5.99
C GLN A 430 19.25 -47.25 7.32
N LYS A 431 18.54 -46.33 7.98
CA LYS A 431 18.97 -45.79 9.27
C LYS A 431 18.80 -46.84 10.38
N ASP A 432 19.75 -46.87 11.31
CA ASP A 432 19.74 -47.81 12.43
C ASP A 432 18.45 -47.75 13.26
N ASN A 433 17.96 -48.89 13.72
CA ASN A 433 16.76 -49.04 14.54
C ASN A 433 15.45 -48.61 13.85
N THR A 434 15.38 -48.70 12.51
CA THR A 434 14.13 -48.42 11.77
C THR A 434 13.28 -49.69 11.73
N ALA A 435 12.02 -49.59 12.20
CA ALA A 435 11.02 -50.67 12.14
C ALA A 435 10.01 -50.47 11.00
N ALA A 436 9.58 -49.22 10.82
CA ALA A 436 8.66 -48.89 9.75
C ALA A 436 8.87 -47.43 9.24
N VAL A 437 8.44 -47.18 8.02
CA VAL A 437 8.42 -45.86 7.41
C VAL A 437 6.98 -45.59 6.96
N HIS A 438 6.35 -44.58 7.58
CA HIS A 438 5.05 -44.09 7.19
C HIS A 438 5.19 -42.82 6.35
N CYS A 439 4.62 -42.82 5.15
CA CYS A 439 4.72 -41.69 4.25
C CYS A 439 3.33 -41.26 3.76
N GLN A 440 2.89 -40.07 4.18
CA GLN A 440 1.68 -39.46 3.66
C GLN A 440 2.01 -38.71 2.38
N VAL A 441 1.31 -39.01 1.31
CA VAL A 441 1.56 -38.48 -0.02
C VAL A 441 0.26 -38.10 -0.73
N PRO A 442 0.30 -37.20 -1.72
CA PRO A 442 -0.84 -36.92 -2.59
C PRO A 442 -1.39 -38.21 -3.25
N VAL A 443 -2.69 -38.25 -3.53
CA VAL A 443 -3.35 -39.44 -4.09
C VAL A 443 -2.71 -39.91 -5.39
N ASP A 444 -2.36 -38.97 -6.29
CA ASP A 444 -1.72 -39.29 -7.59
C ASP A 444 -0.33 -39.91 -7.40
N VAL A 445 0.46 -39.38 -6.46
CA VAL A 445 1.78 -39.90 -6.11
C VAL A 445 1.65 -41.29 -5.49
N ALA A 446 0.66 -41.49 -4.59
CA ALA A 446 0.41 -42.81 -4.01
C ALA A 446 0.04 -43.84 -5.09
N SER A 447 -0.83 -43.47 -6.01
CA SER A 447 -1.25 -44.30 -7.14
C SER A 447 -0.06 -44.74 -8.00
N PHE A 448 0.82 -43.80 -8.33
CA PHE A 448 2.04 -44.10 -9.09
C PHE A 448 2.97 -45.01 -8.31
N LEU A 449 3.27 -44.74 -7.05
CA LEU A 449 4.18 -45.56 -6.23
C LEU A 449 3.65 -46.97 -6.01
N LEU A 450 2.37 -47.13 -5.68
CA LEU A 450 1.76 -48.41 -5.38
C LEU A 450 1.56 -49.29 -6.62
N ASN A 451 1.38 -48.72 -7.79
CA ASN A 451 1.20 -49.47 -9.02
C ASN A 451 2.51 -49.63 -9.79
N GLU A 452 3.15 -48.53 -10.21
CA GLU A 452 4.30 -48.56 -11.09
C GLU A 452 5.60 -48.91 -10.34
N LYS A 453 5.72 -48.59 -9.06
CA LYS A 453 6.93 -48.82 -8.25
C LYS A 453 6.75 -49.83 -7.11
N ARG A 454 5.67 -50.62 -7.15
CA ARG A 454 5.37 -51.69 -6.17
C ARG A 454 6.56 -52.61 -5.94
N ASN A 455 7.19 -53.10 -7.01
CA ASN A 455 8.33 -54.01 -6.93
C ASN A 455 9.53 -53.38 -6.24
N GLU A 456 9.76 -52.08 -6.41
CA GLU A 456 10.86 -51.36 -5.78
C GLU A 456 10.60 -51.20 -4.27
N ILE A 457 9.37 -50.90 -3.87
CA ILE A 457 8.97 -50.80 -2.47
C ILE A 457 9.13 -52.18 -1.78
N THR A 458 8.62 -53.25 -2.39
CA THR A 458 8.77 -54.61 -1.87
C THR A 458 10.24 -55.01 -1.74
N LYS A 459 11.12 -54.60 -2.66
CA LYS A 459 12.58 -54.84 -2.54
C LYS A 459 13.18 -54.14 -1.34
N ILE A 460 12.75 -52.90 -1.05
CA ILE A 460 13.19 -52.12 0.12
C ILE A 460 12.76 -52.85 1.40
N GLU A 461 11.47 -53.24 1.50
CA GLU A 461 10.92 -53.94 2.66
C GLU A 461 11.65 -55.26 2.95
N LEU A 462 11.86 -56.08 1.92
CA LEU A 462 12.56 -57.37 2.06
C LEU A 462 14.04 -57.21 2.42
N LYS A 463 14.73 -56.21 1.81
CA LYS A 463 16.16 -55.98 2.04
C LYS A 463 16.44 -55.45 3.42
N GLN A 464 15.63 -54.50 3.90
CA GLN A 464 15.80 -53.82 5.18
C GLN A 464 15.01 -54.47 6.33
N ARG A 465 14.09 -55.39 6.02
CA ARG A 465 13.17 -56.06 6.96
C ARG A 465 12.31 -55.06 7.74
N ILE A 466 11.80 -54.07 7.04
CA ILE A 466 10.94 -53.01 7.57
C ILE A 466 9.59 -53.03 6.87
N ASN A 467 8.60 -52.31 7.44
CA ASN A 467 7.30 -52.07 6.80
C ASN A 467 7.28 -50.67 6.20
N VAL A 468 6.86 -50.52 4.94
CA VAL A 468 6.65 -49.22 4.28
C VAL A 468 5.17 -49.00 4.07
N LEU A 469 4.58 -48.04 4.79
CA LEU A 469 3.18 -47.68 4.66
C LEU A 469 3.04 -46.38 3.91
N LEU A 470 2.44 -46.43 2.72
CA LEU A 470 2.05 -45.25 1.93
C LEU A 470 0.62 -44.91 2.24
N ILE A 471 0.41 -43.70 2.74
CA ILE A 471 -0.89 -43.16 3.16
C ILE A 471 -1.34 -42.11 2.14
N PRO A 472 -2.35 -42.42 1.28
CA PRO A 472 -2.91 -41.42 0.38
C PRO A 472 -3.63 -40.33 1.18
N ASN A 473 -3.22 -39.08 1.01
CA ASN A 473 -3.82 -37.93 1.69
C ASN A 473 -4.42 -36.96 0.65
N LYS A 474 -5.71 -36.68 0.77
CA LYS A 474 -6.46 -35.79 -0.13
C LYS A 474 -6.15 -34.31 0.12
N SER A 475 -5.71 -33.96 1.32
CA SER A 475 -5.36 -32.59 1.68
C SER A 475 -3.94 -32.20 1.29
N LEU A 476 -3.12 -33.15 0.83
CA LEU A 476 -1.79 -32.90 0.32
C LEU A 476 -1.80 -32.72 -1.19
N GLU A 477 -1.14 -31.67 -1.66
CA GLU A 477 -0.87 -31.44 -3.08
C GLU A 477 0.62 -31.58 -3.40
N THR A 478 0.94 -32.13 -4.58
CA THR A 478 2.31 -32.21 -5.09
C THR A 478 2.97 -30.81 -5.08
N PRO A 479 4.22 -30.66 -4.59
CA PRO A 479 5.21 -31.68 -4.25
C PRO A 479 5.27 -32.06 -2.77
N ASN A 480 4.29 -31.67 -1.97
CA ASN A 480 4.32 -31.85 -0.51
C ASN A 480 4.10 -33.32 -0.13
N TYR A 481 4.79 -33.76 0.91
CA TYR A 481 4.61 -35.06 1.53
C TYR A 481 5.02 -34.96 3.01
N LYS A 482 4.57 -35.92 3.80
CA LYS A 482 4.99 -36.05 5.20
C LYS A 482 5.52 -37.46 5.42
N LEU A 483 6.75 -37.57 5.89
CA LEU A 483 7.40 -38.86 6.15
C LEU A 483 7.76 -38.96 7.62
N GLU A 484 7.41 -40.09 8.23
CA GLU A 484 7.71 -40.42 9.60
C GLU A 484 8.41 -41.76 9.66
N ARG A 485 9.55 -41.76 10.32
CA ARG A 485 10.32 -42.97 10.59
C ARG A 485 9.98 -43.48 11.98
N LEU A 486 9.48 -44.73 12.08
CA LEU A 486 9.17 -45.39 13.34
C LEU A 486 10.34 -46.31 13.75
N LYS A 487 10.73 -46.19 15.00
CA LYS A 487 11.73 -47.08 15.61
C LYS A 487 11.06 -48.31 16.21
N HIS A 488 11.84 -49.39 16.50
CA HIS A 488 11.31 -50.61 17.11
C HIS A 488 10.61 -50.37 18.45
N ASP A 489 10.94 -49.32 19.17
CA ASP A 489 10.39 -48.99 20.48
C ASP A 489 9.12 -48.08 20.38
N ASP A 490 8.63 -47.78 19.17
CA ASP A 490 7.50 -46.87 18.98
C ASP A 490 6.16 -47.59 19.26
N PRO A 491 5.33 -47.14 20.21
CA PRO A 491 4.07 -47.76 20.59
C PRO A 491 3.04 -47.78 19.47
N ARG A 492 3.23 -47.02 18.41
CA ARG A 492 2.35 -46.99 17.23
C ARG A 492 2.49 -48.24 16.35
N LEU A 493 3.56 -49.01 16.48
CA LEU A 493 3.76 -50.24 15.74
C LEU A 493 2.76 -51.33 16.17
N ASP A 494 2.31 -51.31 17.42
CA ASP A 494 1.36 -52.28 17.98
C ASP A 494 -0.11 -51.95 17.63
N ARG A 495 -0.37 -50.75 17.08
CA ARG A 495 -1.70 -50.33 16.70
C ARG A 495 -1.94 -50.53 15.22
N ILE A 496 -2.80 -51.49 14.88
CA ILE A 496 -3.22 -51.74 13.50
C ILE A 496 -4.36 -50.75 13.20
N GLU A 497 -4.02 -49.58 12.71
CA GLU A 497 -5.00 -48.61 12.18
C GLU A 497 -5.05 -48.69 10.65
N ALA A 498 -6.25 -48.48 10.08
CA ALA A 498 -6.39 -48.46 8.63
C ALA A 498 -5.73 -47.20 8.06
N SER A 499 -4.95 -47.32 6.98
CA SER A 499 -4.16 -46.22 6.40
C SER A 499 -4.95 -44.96 6.07
N TYR A 500 -6.24 -45.10 5.67
CA TYR A 500 -7.11 -43.96 5.37
C TYR A 500 -7.55 -43.16 6.63
N LYS A 501 -7.44 -43.75 7.84
CA LYS A 501 -7.69 -43.06 9.10
C LYS A 501 -6.46 -42.34 9.65
N MET A 502 -5.28 -42.71 9.16
CA MET A 502 -4.00 -42.13 9.56
C MET A 502 -3.67 -40.85 8.75
N ALA A 503 -4.46 -40.54 7.72
CA ALA A 503 -4.30 -39.32 6.95
C ALA A 503 -4.63 -38.11 7.83
N GLU A 504 -3.69 -37.19 7.99
CA GLU A 504 -3.92 -35.95 8.71
C GLU A 504 -4.79 -35.01 7.87
N GLU A 505 -5.81 -34.44 8.49
CA GLU A 505 -6.55 -33.32 7.90
C GLU A 505 -5.71 -32.06 8.09
N ILE A 506 -5.14 -31.55 7.00
CA ILE A 506 -4.47 -30.27 6.99
C ILE A 506 -5.55 -29.20 6.78
N GLU A 507 -5.69 -28.30 7.74
CA GLU A 507 -6.58 -27.16 7.59
C GLU A 507 -6.16 -26.32 6.37
N ASP A 508 -7.12 -26.10 5.47
CA ASP A 508 -6.90 -25.27 4.29
C ASP A 508 -6.58 -23.83 4.73
N ALA A 509 -5.42 -23.36 4.33
CA ALA A 509 -4.97 -22.00 4.63
C ALA A 509 -5.88 -20.90 4.01
N THR A 510 -6.77 -21.30 3.09
CA THR A 510 -7.68 -20.41 2.37
C THR A 510 -9.06 -20.30 3.00
N THR A 511 -9.36 -21.04 4.09
CA THR A 511 -10.69 -20.98 4.73
C THR A 511 -11.02 -19.57 5.23
N VAL A 512 -12.19 -19.08 4.82
CA VAL A 512 -12.73 -17.74 5.15
C VAL A 512 -12.80 -17.51 6.66
N THR A 513 -13.04 -18.56 7.45
CA THR A 513 -13.09 -18.56 8.92
C THR A 513 -11.79 -18.10 9.59
N ARG A 514 -10.64 -18.30 8.95
CA ARG A 514 -9.35 -17.91 9.52
C ARG A 514 -9.08 -16.40 9.43
N ARG A 515 -9.64 -15.73 8.42
CA ARG A 515 -9.50 -14.28 8.23
C ARG A 515 -10.31 -13.47 9.25
N SER A 516 -11.46 -13.97 9.67
CA SER A 516 -12.36 -13.31 10.60
C SER A 516 -12.08 -13.64 12.08
N GLN A 517 -11.34 -14.72 12.37
CA GLN A 517 -11.14 -15.20 13.73
C GLN A 517 -9.88 -14.68 14.42
N GLU A 518 -8.91 -14.14 13.71
CA GLU A 518 -7.67 -13.62 14.31
C GLU A 518 -7.44 -12.16 13.93
N PRO A 519 -8.08 -11.20 14.60
CA PRO A 519 -7.70 -9.80 14.46
C PRO A 519 -6.23 -9.64 14.92
N THR A 520 -5.41 -9.00 14.09
CA THR A 520 -4.01 -8.71 14.44
C THR A 520 -3.91 -7.66 15.55
N ASN A 521 -4.92 -6.79 15.68
CA ASN A 521 -5.01 -5.79 16.74
C ASN A 521 -5.92 -6.29 17.86
N LYS A 522 -5.33 -6.87 18.91
CA LYS A 522 -6.05 -7.40 20.07
C LYS A 522 -6.28 -6.36 21.17
N GLN A 523 -5.60 -5.22 21.08
CA GLN A 523 -5.65 -4.18 22.09
C GLN A 523 -6.51 -3.00 21.64
N THR A 524 -7.24 -2.41 22.58
CA THR A 524 -7.95 -1.15 22.37
C THR A 524 -7.10 0.01 22.88
N PRO A 525 -6.90 1.08 22.08
CA PRO A 525 -6.10 2.21 22.50
C PRO A 525 -6.78 2.97 23.64
N LEU A 526 -5.99 3.46 24.59
CA LEU A 526 -6.48 4.35 25.66
C LEU A 526 -6.91 5.70 25.08
N ILE A 527 -6.21 6.18 24.05
CA ILE A 527 -6.50 7.44 23.38
C ILE A 527 -6.97 7.13 21.96
N LYS A 528 -8.26 7.37 21.67
CA LYS A 528 -8.89 7.17 20.34
C LYS A 528 -8.85 8.40 19.44
N GLY A 529 -8.13 9.45 19.84
CA GLY A 529 -8.00 10.72 19.15
C GLY A 529 -8.24 11.89 20.11
N VAL A 530 -7.59 12.99 19.83
CA VAL A 530 -7.77 14.27 20.51
C VAL A 530 -8.23 15.25 19.43
N LEU A 531 -9.32 15.97 19.67
CA LEU A 531 -9.74 17.02 18.76
C LEU A 531 -9.04 18.34 19.15
N PRO A 532 -8.71 19.20 18.17
CA PRO A 532 -8.25 20.55 18.43
C PRO A 532 -9.33 21.35 19.18
N ASP A 533 -8.91 22.31 20.01
CA ASP A 533 -9.85 23.14 20.80
C ASP A 533 -10.62 24.15 19.95
N ALA A 534 -10.04 24.55 18.80
CA ALA A 534 -10.64 25.48 17.85
C ALA A 534 -10.26 25.08 16.42
N PRO A 535 -11.07 25.43 15.41
CA PRO A 535 -10.71 25.22 14.01
C PRO A 535 -9.46 26.03 13.63
N ALA A 536 -8.78 25.60 12.57
CA ALA A 536 -7.61 26.29 12.05
C ALA A 536 -7.91 27.75 11.70
N PRO A 537 -7.00 28.70 11.94
CA PRO A 537 -7.18 30.09 11.58
C PRO A 537 -7.36 30.25 10.07
N ILE A 538 -8.41 30.96 9.64
CA ILE A 538 -8.62 31.32 8.23
C ILE A 538 -7.80 32.58 7.96
N VAL A 539 -6.71 32.42 7.22
CA VAL A 539 -5.91 33.56 6.76
C VAL A 539 -6.50 34.08 5.46
N THR A 540 -7.10 35.26 5.50
CA THR A 540 -7.43 36.00 4.28
C THR A 540 -6.09 36.32 3.56
N PRO A 541 -5.95 36.02 2.26
CA PRO A 541 -4.73 36.36 1.53
C PRO A 541 -4.51 37.90 1.66
N ALA A 542 -3.30 38.26 2.12
CA ALA A 542 -2.91 39.65 2.19
C ALA A 542 -3.03 40.25 0.79
N THR A 543 -3.94 41.20 0.63
CA THR A 543 -4.06 42.01 -0.58
C THR A 543 -2.72 42.67 -0.84
N SER A 544 -2.10 42.35 -2.00
CA SER A 544 -0.82 42.95 -2.40
C SER A 544 -0.91 44.51 -2.28
N PRO A 545 0.17 45.15 -1.84
CA PRO A 545 0.17 46.62 -1.61
C PRO A 545 -0.18 47.45 -2.85
N ALA A 546 -0.20 46.88 -4.06
CA ALA A 546 -0.66 47.54 -5.28
C ALA A 546 -2.18 47.77 -5.34
N ALA A 547 -3.01 47.00 -4.58
CA ALA A 547 -4.45 47.19 -4.52
C ALA A 547 -4.88 48.19 -3.43
N ALA A 548 -3.99 48.49 -2.46
CA ALA A 548 -4.26 49.46 -1.39
C ALA A 548 -4.07 50.93 -1.85
N GLN A 549 -3.35 51.18 -2.96
CA GLN A 549 -3.17 52.54 -3.51
C GLN A 549 -4.32 52.99 -4.42
N ALA A 550 -5.25 52.13 -4.83
CA ALA A 550 -6.40 52.48 -5.64
C ALA A 550 -7.65 52.87 -4.82
N ALA A 551 -7.62 52.73 -3.48
CA ALA A 551 -8.78 53.00 -2.60
C ALA A 551 -8.70 54.31 -1.80
N ALA A 552 -7.67 55.16 -2.04
CA ALA A 552 -7.53 56.44 -1.33
C ALA A 552 -7.61 57.62 -2.31
N ALA A 553 -8.81 57.87 -2.87
CA ALA A 553 -9.19 59.18 -3.42
C ALA A 553 -10.38 59.72 -2.64
N PRO A 554 -10.35 61.03 -2.20
CA PRO A 554 -11.32 61.54 -1.24
C PRO A 554 -12.68 61.81 -1.88
N ALA A 555 -13.74 61.42 -1.19
CA ALA A 555 -15.12 61.70 -1.52
C ALA A 555 -15.41 63.19 -1.36
N ALA A 556 -15.93 63.85 -2.39
CA ALA A 556 -16.57 65.15 -2.32
C ALA A 556 -18.09 65.02 -2.13
N PRO A 557 -18.79 66.01 -1.51
CA PRO A 557 -20.06 65.77 -0.84
C PRO A 557 -21.28 65.80 -1.77
N ALA A 558 -22.34 65.15 -1.30
CA ALA A 558 -23.65 64.99 -1.90
C ALA A 558 -24.38 66.29 -2.12
N ALA A 559 -25.09 66.43 -3.26
CA ALA A 559 -26.18 67.33 -3.44
C ALA A 559 -27.38 66.62 -4.08
N THR A 560 -28.51 66.92 -3.54
CA THR A 560 -29.90 66.49 -3.67
C THR A 560 -30.45 66.34 -5.08
N ALA A 561 -31.38 65.38 -5.23
CA ALA A 561 -32.29 65.16 -6.37
C ALA A 561 -33.25 66.31 -6.65
N PRO A 562 -33.88 66.42 -7.85
CA PRO A 562 -35.16 65.74 -8.08
C PRO A 562 -35.47 65.24 -9.51
N ALA A 563 -36.45 64.40 -9.50
CA ALA A 563 -37.35 63.73 -10.42
C ALA A 563 -37.48 64.10 -11.91
N ALA A 564 -37.74 62.97 -12.67
CA ALA A 564 -38.69 62.79 -13.78
C ALA A 564 -38.35 63.33 -15.19
N ALA A 565 -38.24 62.38 -16.14
CA ALA A 565 -39.05 62.20 -17.35
C ALA A 565 -38.35 61.34 -18.42
N GLN A 566 -39.06 60.37 -18.93
CA GLN A 566 -38.86 59.75 -20.24
C GLN A 566 -39.39 60.71 -21.35
N PRO A 567 -39.23 60.52 -22.70
CA PRO A 567 -38.58 59.41 -23.48
C PRO A 567 -37.82 59.95 -24.74
N ALA A 568 -37.39 58.99 -25.55
CA ALA A 568 -37.21 58.97 -27.01
C ALA A 568 -35.79 58.85 -27.58
N ALA A 569 -35.56 57.69 -28.17
CA ALA A 569 -35.25 57.39 -29.55
C ALA A 569 -33.92 57.82 -30.20
N ALA A 570 -33.34 56.82 -30.85
CA ALA A 570 -32.60 56.81 -32.13
C ALA A 570 -31.08 56.95 -32.10
N GLY A 571 -30.48 55.97 -32.78
CA GLY A 571 -29.14 56.11 -33.30
C GLY A 571 -28.40 54.78 -33.50
N GLY A 572 -28.50 54.24 -34.67
CA GLY A 572 -27.88 53.00 -35.19
C GLY A 572 -26.38 52.98 -35.14
N GLY A 573 -25.85 51.80 -35.04
CA GLY A 573 -24.45 51.51 -35.22
C GLY A 573 -24.24 50.07 -35.71
N PHE A 574 -23.76 49.95 -36.83
CA PHE A 574 -23.01 49.00 -37.62
C PHE A 574 -23.07 47.45 -37.38
N PHE A 575 -23.53 46.95 -36.25
CA PHE A 575 -23.60 45.51 -35.98
C PHE A 575 -24.97 44.85 -36.21
N GLY A 576 -25.95 45.59 -36.69
CA GLY A 576 -27.29 45.06 -37.00
C GLY A 576 -27.41 44.35 -38.34
N TRP A 577 -26.45 44.47 -39.24
CA TRP A 577 -26.51 43.94 -40.62
C TRP A 577 -26.00 42.50 -40.74
N LEU A 578 -25.11 42.06 -39.86
CA LEU A 578 -24.51 40.72 -39.94
C LEU A 578 -25.38 39.56 -39.41
N LYS A 579 -26.48 39.87 -38.71
CA LYS A 579 -27.41 38.88 -38.13
C LYS A 579 -28.56 38.45 -39.05
N ARG A 580 -28.63 39.02 -40.25
CA ARG A 580 -29.70 38.73 -41.23
C ARG A 580 -29.30 37.81 -42.40
N LEU A 581 -28.06 37.37 -42.44
CA LEU A 581 -27.58 36.54 -43.59
C LEU A 581 -27.46 35.04 -43.30
N PHE A 582 -27.60 34.58 -42.03
CA PHE A 582 -27.51 33.15 -41.71
C PHE A 582 -28.58 32.75 -40.66
N GLY A 583 -29.84 32.82 -41.04
CA GLY A 583 -30.91 32.30 -40.24
C GLY A 583 -31.95 31.61 -41.07
N SER A 584 -31.89 30.29 -41.10
CA SER A 584 -33.01 29.45 -41.53
C SER A 584 -33.60 28.76 -40.33
N GLU A 585 -34.86 29.08 -40.01
CA GLU A 585 -35.70 28.43 -39.01
C GLU A 585 -36.13 27.05 -39.48
N PRO A 586 -36.29 26.07 -38.55
CA PRO A 586 -37.04 24.85 -38.79
C PRO A 586 -38.49 24.96 -38.31
N PRO A 587 -39.46 24.34 -38.97
CA PRO A 587 -40.87 24.37 -38.54
C PRO A 587 -41.20 23.32 -37.51
N ALA A 588 -42.29 23.62 -36.80
CA ALA A 588 -42.86 23.05 -35.59
C ALA A 588 -43.41 21.61 -35.73
N ALA A 589 -43.52 21.02 -34.56
CA ALA A 589 -44.03 19.69 -34.26
C ALA A 589 -45.55 19.55 -34.28
N ALA A 590 -46.03 18.29 -34.50
CA ALA A 590 -47.02 17.52 -33.72
C ALA A 590 -47.67 16.41 -34.55
N PRO A 591 -48.44 15.46 -33.99
CA PRO A 591 -48.17 14.52 -32.90
C PRO A 591 -48.32 13.03 -33.32
N ALA A 592 -48.06 12.11 -32.40
CA ALA A 592 -48.18 10.65 -32.50
C ALA A 592 -49.63 10.13 -32.67
N PRO A 593 -49.84 8.89 -33.16
CA PRO A 593 -50.36 7.85 -32.27
C PRO A 593 -49.80 6.40 -32.47
N ALA A 594 -49.64 5.73 -31.34
CA ALA A 594 -50.03 4.42 -30.86
C ALA A 594 -49.99 3.15 -31.72
N ALA A 595 -49.30 2.14 -31.12
CA ALA A 595 -49.63 0.74 -30.85
C ALA A 595 -49.64 -0.34 -31.97
N ALA A 596 -48.73 -1.28 -31.84
CA ALA A 596 -48.74 -2.74 -31.78
C ALA A 596 -49.66 -3.56 -32.72
N PRO A 597 -49.54 -4.92 -32.86
CA PRO A 597 -48.50 -5.90 -32.49
C PRO A 597 -48.25 -7.03 -33.54
N ALA A 598 -47.28 -7.89 -33.25
CA ALA A 598 -47.17 -9.35 -33.43
C ALA A 598 -47.21 -10.02 -34.81
N GLU A 599 -46.36 -11.00 -34.94
CA GLU A 599 -46.34 -12.40 -35.41
C GLU A 599 -45.26 -12.70 -36.43
N ALA A 600 -44.32 -13.52 -36.15
CA ALA A 600 -44.18 -14.99 -36.14
C ALA A 600 -43.96 -15.64 -37.53
N LYS A 601 -42.96 -16.58 -37.56
CA LYS A 601 -42.74 -17.72 -38.47
C LYS A 601 -41.96 -17.38 -39.80
N LYS A 602 -41.09 -18.20 -40.30
CA LYS A 602 -40.65 -19.60 -40.18
C LYS A 602 -39.42 -19.86 -41.02
N GLU A 603 -38.57 -20.79 -40.59
CA GLU A 603 -37.91 -21.89 -41.29
C GLU A 603 -37.36 -21.74 -42.76
N GLY A 604 -36.14 -22.27 -42.92
CA GLY A 604 -35.57 -22.68 -44.22
C GLY A 604 -34.08 -23.01 -44.14
N ARG A 605 -33.65 -24.07 -43.61
CA ARG A 605 -32.90 -25.28 -43.94
C ARG A 605 -32.42 -25.37 -45.41
N ARG A 606 -31.09 -25.62 -45.59
CA ARG A 606 -30.38 -26.53 -46.51
C ARG A 606 -28.90 -26.25 -46.46
N GLU A 607 -28.07 -27.16 -45.96
CA GLU A 607 -27.44 -28.35 -46.58
C GLU A 607 -26.55 -28.05 -47.80
N GLY A 608 -25.29 -28.50 -47.67
CA GLY A 608 -24.49 -28.99 -48.78
C GLY A 608 -23.02 -28.48 -48.70
N ARG A 609 -22.13 -29.20 -48.19
CA ARG A 609 -21.33 -30.35 -48.67
C ARG A 609 -19.94 -29.97 -49.26
N ASN A 610 -18.94 -30.55 -48.62
CA ASN A 610 -17.73 -31.19 -49.15
C ASN A 610 -16.56 -30.38 -49.82
N GLY A 611 -15.39 -30.79 -49.39
CA GLY A 611 -14.14 -30.92 -50.14
C GLY A 611 -12.91 -30.61 -49.27
N ARG A 612 -12.34 -31.50 -48.51
CA ARG A 612 -11.18 -32.40 -48.73
C ARG A 612 -10.06 -31.77 -49.62
N ARG A 613 -8.89 -31.61 -49.06
CA ARG A 613 -7.60 -32.34 -49.10
C ARG A 613 -6.42 -31.38 -49.01
N ASP A 614 -5.56 -31.76 -48.17
CA ASP A 614 -4.14 -32.19 -48.25
C ASP A 614 -3.13 -31.06 -48.55
N GLU A 615 -2.32 -30.73 -47.61
CA GLU A 615 -1.01 -31.28 -47.26
C GLU A 615 -0.59 -30.80 -45.88
#